data_8bbfa13c475215180d339e39ccbf8ad5
#
_entry.id   8bbfa13c475215180d339e39ccbf8ad5
#
_cell.length_a   1.000
_cell.length_b   1.000
_cell.length_c   1.000
_cell.angle_alpha   90.00
_cell.angle_beta   90.00
_cell.angle_gamma   90.00
#
_symmetry.space_group_name_H-M   'P 1'
#
loop_
_entity.id
_entity.type
_entity.pdbx_description
1 polymer ?
#
loop_
_entity_poly.entity_id
_entity_poly.type
_entity_poly.pdbx_seq_one_letter_code
_entity_poly.pdbx_strand_id
1 'polypeptide(L)'
;MKKLLSLVAAAALTFSMAACGSTNNGSDTIDQSGDTIQTPSAQAVEGAIDVVSREAGSGTRSAFEEIIGFNGEDQDPLTANATIKDGNGVVATYVAANDAAIGYVSFVTLEENHGKINGLTVEGVEATAENVLEGKYSVARPFEMVYMEENITDVERAFIDFVSSIDGLEILESKGTIVDTTNAEAFNMSKYGDLSGNIVMGGSTSTEDAVKALAEEFTALFPKVTYTYDATGSGAGVKNAISGTYTLGFASREIKESELAEGIIPVTLCMDGIALVVNPSNNVTDISKDQIKDVYTGNITEWSELTK
;
A
#
# COMPACT_ATOMS: atom_id res chain seq x y z
N MET A 1 -26.38 32.40 18.36
CA MET A 1 -27.26 32.22 19.53
C MET A 1 -27.95 30.88 19.43
N LYS A 2 -27.93 30.14 20.52
CA LYS A 2 -28.50 28.81 20.83
C LYS A 2 -27.57 27.63 20.64
N LYS A 3 -26.85 27.36 21.75
CA LYS A 3 -26.17 26.08 22.08
C LYS A 3 -27.23 25.04 22.43
N LEU A 4 -27.18 23.85 21.87
CA LEU A 4 -27.86 22.67 22.44
C LEU A 4 -26.83 21.74 23.03
N LEU A 5 -26.86 21.63 24.35
CA LEU A 5 -26.18 20.57 25.11
C LEU A 5 -27.03 19.29 24.99
N SER A 6 -26.44 18.18 24.58
CA SER A 6 -27.06 16.86 24.75
C SER A 6 -26.32 16.09 25.84
N LEU A 7 -27.06 15.82 26.89
CA LEU A 7 -26.69 15.04 28.07
C LEU A 7 -26.76 13.55 27.71
N VAL A 8 -25.65 12.80 27.83
CA VAL A 8 -25.65 11.32 27.75
C VAL A 8 -25.64 10.77 29.17
N ALA A 9 -26.73 10.10 29.55
CA ALA A 9 -26.87 9.39 30.83
C ALA A 9 -26.18 8.03 30.75
N ALA A 10 -25.21 7.79 31.63
CA ALA A 10 -24.58 6.48 31.85
C ALA A 10 -25.45 5.66 32.79
N ALA A 11 -25.93 4.51 32.35
CA ALA A 11 -26.60 3.52 33.18
C ALA A 11 -25.56 2.45 33.63
N ALA A 12 -25.23 2.46 34.92
CA ALA A 12 -24.41 1.44 35.53
C ALA A 12 -25.32 0.27 35.97
N LEU A 13 -25.08 -0.92 35.44
CA LEU A 13 -25.71 -2.16 35.90
C LEU A 13 -24.74 -2.85 36.86
N THR A 14 -25.10 -2.83 38.15
CA THR A 14 -24.44 -3.61 39.21
C THR A 14 -25.04 -5.01 39.26
N PHE A 15 -24.21 -6.02 39.02
CA PHE A 15 -24.54 -7.43 39.30
C PHE A 15 -24.12 -7.77 40.74
N SER A 16 -25.09 -8.07 41.60
CA SER A 16 -24.89 -8.57 42.96
C SER A 16 -24.69 -10.09 42.92
N MET A 17 -23.56 -10.55 43.46
CA MET A 17 -23.35 -11.97 43.78
C MET A 17 -24.04 -12.29 45.14
N ALA A 18 -24.92 -13.25 45.11
CA ALA A 18 -25.43 -13.89 46.32
C ALA A 18 -24.60 -15.14 46.62
N ALA A 19 -23.90 -15.13 47.74
CA ALA A 19 -23.26 -16.32 48.31
C ALA A 19 -24.24 -17.03 49.20
N CYS A 20 -24.51 -18.32 48.94
CA CYS A 20 -25.11 -19.22 49.95
C CYS A 20 -24.09 -20.30 50.26
N GLY A 21 -23.60 -20.26 51.49
CA GLY A 21 -22.85 -21.38 52.07
C GLY A 21 -23.77 -22.52 52.53
N SER A 22 -23.29 -23.73 52.37
CA SER A 22 -23.77 -24.88 53.18
C SER A 22 -22.61 -25.87 53.31
N THR A 23 -22.25 -26.09 54.56
CA THR A 23 -21.32 -27.11 55.05
C THR A 23 -21.94 -28.48 54.92
N ASN A 24 -21.25 -29.47 54.34
CA ASN A 24 -21.34 -30.85 54.78
C ASN A 24 -20.07 -31.64 54.50
N ASN A 25 -19.56 -32.31 55.56
CA ASN A 25 -18.45 -33.25 55.52
C ASN A 25 -18.84 -34.53 54.75
N GLY A 26 -17.94 -34.95 53.85
CA GLY A 26 -18.00 -36.26 53.22
C GLY A 26 -16.70 -36.51 52.49
N SER A 27 -15.85 -37.34 53.03
CA SER A 27 -14.62 -37.86 52.45
C SER A 27 -14.98 -38.71 51.23
N ASP A 28 -14.52 -38.29 50.06
CA ASP A 28 -14.37 -39.20 48.91
C ASP A 28 -13.33 -38.67 47.93
N THR A 29 -12.57 -39.59 47.42
CA THR A 29 -11.41 -39.54 46.54
C THR A 29 -11.55 -38.63 45.36
N ILE A 30 -10.58 -37.71 45.18
CA ILE A 30 -10.44 -36.83 44.01
C ILE A 30 -9.86 -37.66 42.87
N ASP A 31 -10.66 -37.89 41.85
CA ASP A 31 -10.18 -38.27 40.52
C ASP A 31 -9.74 -36.99 39.81
N GLN A 32 -8.43 -36.85 39.60
CA GLN A 32 -7.84 -35.74 38.87
C GLN A 32 -7.95 -36.00 37.36
N SER A 33 -9.07 -35.69 36.76
CA SER A 33 -9.09 -35.37 35.31
C SER A 33 -8.85 -33.88 35.14
N GLY A 34 -7.58 -33.51 35.06
CA GLY A 34 -7.15 -32.17 34.63
C GLY A 34 -7.51 -32.00 33.19
N ASP A 35 -8.61 -31.32 32.95
CA ASP A 35 -8.95 -30.78 31.63
C ASP A 35 -7.96 -29.66 31.34
N THR A 36 -6.85 -30.02 30.70
CA THR A 36 -5.93 -29.06 30.10
C THR A 36 -6.68 -28.43 28.94
N ILE A 37 -7.12 -27.18 29.11
CA ILE A 37 -7.53 -26.35 27.96
C ILE A 37 -6.29 -26.28 27.08
N GLN A 38 -6.22 -27.14 26.07
CA GLN A 38 -5.26 -27.02 25.01
C GLN A 38 -5.66 -25.76 24.23
N THR A 39 -4.89 -24.70 24.39
CA THR A 39 -4.85 -23.63 23.40
C THR A 39 -4.61 -24.32 22.05
N PRO A 40 -5.45 -24.12 21.04
CA PRO A 40 -5.19 -24.71 19.72
C PRO A 40 -3.78 -24.27 19.29
N SER A 41 -2.83 -25.20 19.25
CA SER A 41 -1.58 -24.94 18.57
C SER A 41 -1.98 -24.71 17.11
N ALA A 42 -1.68 -23.54 16.56
CA ALA A 42 -1.84 -23.28 15.13
C ALA A 42 -1.16 -24.46 14.41
N GLN A 43 -1.96 -25.30 13.75
CA GLN A 43 -1.42 -26.35 12.89
C GLN A 43 -0.75 -25.65 11.74
N ALA A 44 0.50 -26.04 11.43
CA ALA A 44 1.18 -25.56 10.25
C ALA A 44 0.26 -25.76 9.04
N VAL A 45 0.08 -24.72 8.22
CA VAL A 45 -0.61 -24.87 6.95
C VAL A 45 0.25 -25.79 6.09
N GLU A 46 -0.32 -26.91 5.67
CA GLU A 46 0.34 -27.93 4.84
C GLU A 46 -0.33 -27.93 3.45
N GLY A 47 0.38 -28.45 2.46
CA GLY A 47 -0.13 -28.63 1.10
C GLY A 47 0.22 -27.48 0.17
N ALA A 48 -0.49 -27.46 -0.96
CA ALA A 48 -0.20 -26.54 -2.05
C ALA A 48 -0.51 -25.08 -1.70
N ILE A 49 0.37 -24.18 -2.16
CA ILE A 49 0.18 -22.73 -2.03
C ILE A 49 -0.86 -22.28 -3.07
N ASP A 50 -1.91 -21.59 -2.63
CA ASP A 50 -2.83 -20.87 -3.52
C ASP A 50 -2.29 -19.46 -3.77
N VAL A 51 -1.60 -19.29 -4.88
CA VAL A 51 -0.98 -18.01 -5.28
C VAL A 51 -2.04 -17.06 -5.79
N VAL A 52 -2.23 -15.92 -5.13
CA VAL A 52 -3.20 -14.89 -5.51
C VAL A 52 -2.49 -13.68 -6.10
N SER A 53 -2.85 -13.33 -7.33
CA SER A 53 -2.32 -12.14 -8.01
C SER A 53 -3.43 -11.19 -8.42
N ARG A 54 -3.04 -9.98 -8.77
CA ARG A 54 -3.92 -8.94 -9.29
C ARG A 54 -4.14 -9.13 -10.79
N GLU A 55 -5.17 -8.47 -11.29
CA GLU A 55 -5.54 -8.40 -12.70
C GLU A 55 -4.43 -7.77 -13.56
N ALA A 56 -4.44 -8.07 -14.85
CA ALA A 56 -3.57 -7.41 -15.83
C ALA A 56 -3.89 -5.90 -15.88
N GLY A 57 -2.85 -5.07 -15.91
CA GLY A 57 -2.98 -3.61 -15.86
C GLY A 57 -3.06 -3.01 -14.46
N SER A 58 -3.08 -3.83 -13.40
CA SER A 58 -2.97 -3.35 -12.03
C SER A 58 -1.61 -2.72 -11.78
N GLY A 59 -1.60 -1.45 -11.30
CA GLY A 59 -0.39 -0.76 -10.87
C GLY A 59 0.33 -1.49 -9.73
N THR A 60 -0.42 -2.03 -8.75
CA THR A 60 0.16 -2.83 -7.65
C THR A 60 0.82 -4.11 -8.16
N ARG A 61 0.22 -4.79 -9.17
CA ARG A 61 0.83 -5.96 -9.80
C ARG A 61 2.14 -5.60 -10.50
N SER A 62 2.11 -4.59 -11.35
CA SER A 62 3.32 -4.14 -12.08
C SER A 62 4.44 -3.73 -11.12
N ALA A 63 4.09 -3.05 -10.01
CA ALA A 63 5.02 -2.70 -8.95
C ALA A 63 5.66 -3.94 -8.32
N PHE A 64 4.81 -4.86 -7.90
CA PHE A 64 5.22 -6.09 -7.24
C PHE A 64 6.17 -6.92 -8.11
N GLU A 65 5.78 -7.16 -9.36
CA GLU A 65 6.61 -7.91 -10.32
C GLU A 65 7.96 -7.24 -10.59
N GLU A 66 7.98 -5.90 -10.68
CA GLU A 66 9.20 -5.12 -10.88
C GLU A 66 10.12 -5.16 -9.65
N ILE A 67 9.59 -4.95 -8.44
CA ILE A 67 10.36 -4.94 -7.18
C ILE A 67 10.93 -6.34 -6.86
N ILE A 68 10.14 -7.39 -7.10
CA ILE A 68 10.56 -8.77 -6.86
C ILE A 68 11.46 -9.30 -8.00
N GLY A 69 11.41 -8.65 -9.16
CA GLY A 69 12.30 -8.95 -10.29
C GLY A 69 11.89 -10.18 -11.10
N PHE A 70 10.58 -10.32 -11.35
CA PHE A 70 10.06 -11.34 -12.27
C PHE A 70 9.13 -10.77 -13.36
N ASN A 71 9.23 -9.46 -13.64
CA ASN A 71 8.55 -8.83 -14.77
C ASN A 71 9.15 -9.29 -16.09
N GLY A 72 8.37 -9.93 -16.94
CA GLY A 72 8.78 -10.37 -18.29
C GLY A 72 8.37 -9.36 -19.36
N GLU A 73 9.28 -9.03 -20.29
CA GLU A 73 8.95 -8.15 -21.43
C GLU A 73 8.14 -8.88 -22.51
N ASP A 74 8.40 -10.19 -22.71
CA ASP A 74 7.82 -10.98 -23.80
C ASP A 74 6.77 -12.00 -23.34
N GLN A 75 6.82 -12.45 -22.10
CA GLN A 75 5.89 -13.42 -21.51
C GLN A 75 5.63 -13.08 -20.04
N ASP A 76 4.39 -13.26 -19.60
CA ASP A 76 4.02 -13.14 -18.20
C ASP A 76 4.66 -14.31 -17.41
N PRO A 77 5.62 -14.03 -16.52
CA PRO A 77 6.32 -15.07 -15.75
C PRO A 77 5.48 -15.59 -14.56
N LEU A 78 4.32 -15.00 -14.30
CA LEU A 78 3.41 -15.45 -13.25
C LEU A 78 2.98 -16.90 -13.49
N THR A 79 2.97 -17.71 -12.43
CA THR A 79 2.51 -19.10 -12.54
C THR A 79 1.11 -19.19 -13.14
N ALA A 80 0.93 -20.12 -14.08
CA ALA A 80 -0.37 -20.34 -14.73
C ALA A 80 -1.49 -20.79 -13.76
N ASN A 81 -1.12 -21.22 -12.54
CA ASN A 81 -2.04 -21.64 -11.49
C ASN A 81 -2.47 -20.48 -10.58
N ALA A 82 -1.99 -19.26 -10.82
CA ALA A 82 -2.34 -18.11 -9.98
C ALA A 82 -3.84 -17.77 -10.07
N THR A 83 -4.44 -17.55 -8.92
CA THR A 83 -5.81 -17.06 -8.79
C THR A 83 -5.80 -15.54 -9.00
N ILE A 84 -6.43 -15.04 -10.07
CA ILE A 84 -6.48 -13.61 -10.39
C ILE A 84 -7.67 -12.94 -9.71
N LYS A 85 -7.45 -11.79 -9.06
CA LYS A 85 -8.46 -10.99 -8.36
C LYS A 85 -8.39 -9.52 -8.75
N ASP A 86 -9.56 -8.92 -9.01
CA ASP A 86 -9.69 -7.51 -9.39
C ASP A 86 -9.74 -6.60 -8.16
N GLY A 87 -8.61 -5.94 -7.84
CA GLY A 87 -8.52 -4.98 -6.75
C GLY A 87 -7.99 -5.55 -5.43
N ASN A 88 -7.30 -4.68 -4.66
CA ASN A 88 -6.66 -5.04 -3.39
C ASN A 88 -7.66 -5.59 -2.36
N GLY A 89 -8.84 -4.99 -2.22
CA GLY A 89 -9.88 -5.44 -1.29
C GLY A 89 -10.42 -6.83 -1.61
N VAL A 90 -10.46 -7.22 -2.91
CA VAL A 90 -10.89 -8.57 -3.33
C VAL A 90 -9.80 -9.59 -3.02
N VAL A 91 -8.51 -9.24 -3.21
CA VAL A 91 -7.38 -10.07 -2.76
C VAL A 91 -7.47 -10.29 -1.25
N ALA A 92 -7.60 -9.21 -0.45
CA ALA A 92 -7.71 -9.30 1.00
C ALA A 92 -8.87 -10.21 1.46
N THR A 93 -10.05 -10.06 0.84
CA THR A 93 -11.22 -10.89 1.13
C THR A 93 -10.99 -12.36 0.79
N TYR A 94 -10.34 -12.62 -0.33
CA TYR A 94 -10.03 -13.98 -0.76
C TYR A 94 -9.03 -14.66 0.19
N VAL A 95 -7.94 -13.97 0.52
CA VAL A 95 -6.92 -14.47 1.47
C VAL A 95 -7.51 -14.71 2.86
N ALA A 96 -8.40 -13.81 3.34
CA ALA A 96 -9.10 -13.99 4.62
C ALA A 96 -9.98 -15.25 4.66
N ALA A 97 -10.48 -15.72 3.52
CA ALA A 97 -11.35 -16.89 3.41
C ALA A 97 -10.61 -18.20 3.08
N ASN A 98 -9.32 -18.15 2.75
CA ASN A 98 -8.54 -19.31 2.28
C ASN A 98 -7.20 -19.41 3.04
N ASP A 99 -7.07 -20.40 3.87
CA ASP A 99 -5.90 -20.63 4.73
C ASP A 99 -4.61 -20.99 3.94
N ALA A 100 -4.75 -21.57 2.75
CA ALA A 100 -3.64 -21.88 1.86
C ALA A 100 -3.23 -20.72 0.92
N ALA A 101 -3.92 -19.56 1.00
CA ALA A 101 -3.64 -18.45 0.08
C ALA A 101 -2.47 -17.58 0.54
N ILE A 102 -1.64 -17.18 -0.43
CA ILE A 102 -0.70 -16.06 -0.33
C ILE A 102 -1.07 -15.02 -1.38
N GLY A 103 -1.16 -13.75 -0.97
CA GLY A 103 -1.45 -12.65 -1.87
C GLY A 103 -0.58 -11.44 -1.57
N TYR A 104 -0.76 -10.37 -2.34
CA TYR A 104 -0.19 -9.07 -2.05
C TYR A 104 -1.24 -7.97 -2.22
N VAL A 105 -1.14 -6.95 -1.40
CA VAL A 105 -2.04 -5.80 -1.38
C VAL A 105 -1.25 -4.52 -1.15
N SER A 106 -1.85 -3.35 -1.41
CA SER A 106 -1.27 -2.08 -0.97
C SER A 106 -1.22 -2.02 0.57
N PHE A 107 -0.29 -1.24 1.10
CA PHE A 107 -0.12 -1.02 2.54
C PHE A 107 -1.44 -0.61 3.22
N VAL A 108 -2.17 0.35 2.65
CA VAL A 108 -3.47 0.79 3.20
C VAL A 108 -4.48 -0.35 3.27
N THR A 109 -4.53 -1.23 2.26
CA THR A 109 -5.44 -2.38 2.30
C THR A 109 -5.08 -3.36 3.43
N LEU A 110 -3.79 -3.54 3.75
CA LEU A 110 -3.38 -4.32 4.92
C LEU A 110 -3.90 -3.69 6.21
N GLU A 111 -3.71 -2.38 6.39
CA GLU A 111 -4.17 -1.63 7.57
C GLU A 111 -5.71 -1.71 7.74
N GLU A 112 -6.47 -1.50 6.67
CA GLU A 112 -7.94 -1.59 6.67
C GLU A 112 -8.48 -3.00 7.00
N ASN A 113 -7.68 -4.02 6.77
CA ASN A 113 -8.04 -5.42 7.00
C ASN A 113 -7.27 -6.05 8.18
N HIS A 114 -6.73 -5.24 9.08
CA HIS A 114 -6.05 -5.71 10.28
C HIS A 114 -6.90 -6.75 11.04
N GLY A 115 -6.28 -7.88 11.40
CA GLY A 115 -6.95 -9.00 12.07
C GLY A 115 -7.79 -9.93 11.18
N LYS A 116 -8.02 -9.58 9.89
CA LYS A 116 -8.65 -10.48 8.91
C LYS A 116 -7.62 -11.15 8.01
N ILE A 117 -6.51 -10.47 7.76
CA ILE A 117 -5.33 -10.99 7.07
C ILE A 117 -4.09 -10.62 7.90
N ASN A 118 -3.02 -11.39 7.77
CA ASN A 118 -1.72 -11.11 8.37
C ASN A 118 -0.73 -10.70 7.30
N GLY A 119 -0.01 -9.59 7.53
CA GLY A 119 1.16 -9.22 6.75
C GLY A 119 2.34 -10.14 7.10
N LEU A 120 3.06 -10.60 6.10
CA LEU A 120 4.36 -11.26 6.28
C LEU A 120 5.45 -10.20 6.43
N THR A 121 6.44 -10.48 7.28
CA THR A 121 7.71 -9.77 7.18
C THR A 121 8.42 -10.21 5.89
N VAL A 122 9.15 -9.28 5.29
CA VAL A 122 10.03 -9.61 4.16
C VAL A 122 11.47 -9.41 4.60
N GLU A 123 12.25 -10.51 4.59
CA GLU A 123 13.63 -10.51 5.07
C GLU A 123 13.75 -10.01 6.52
N GLY A 124 12.78 -10.37 7.36
CA GLY A 124 12.69 -9.98 8.78
C GLY A 124 12.16 -8.57 9.03
N VAL A 125 11.75 -7.82 7.99
CA VAL A 125 11.24 -6.45 8.12
C VAL A 125 9.73 -6.42 7.91
N GLU A 126 9.01 -5.81 8.83
CA GLU A 126 7.56 -5.65 8.79
C GLU A 126 7.15 -4.54 7.80
N ALA A 127 6.04 -4.76 7.08
CA ALA A 127 5.41 -3.75 6.23
C ALA A 127 4.72 -2.68 7.11
N THR A 128 5.46 -1.66 7.50
CA THR A 128 4.95 -0.49 8.23
C THR A 128 5.33 0.79 7.50
N ALA A 129 4.54 1.86 7.69
CA ALA A 129 4.85 3.17 7.11
C ALA A 129 6.26 3.64 7.53
N GLU A 130 6.63 3.44 8.81
CA GLU A 130 7.96 3.80 9.33
C GLU A 130 9.07 3.04 8.59
N ASN A 131 8.97 1.71 8.47
CA ASN A 131 9.99 0.90 7.79
C ASN A 131 10.11 1.22 6.29
N VAL A 132 9.00 1.61 5.65
CA VAL A 132 8.99 2.04 4.24
C VAL A 132 9.69 3.40 4.10
N LEU A 133 9.33 4.40 4.92
CA LEU A 133 9.94 5.74 4.88
C LEU A 133 11.42 5.73 5.25
N GLU A 134 11.82 4.83 6.14
CA GLU A 134 13.23 4.63 6.51
C GLU A 134 14.02 3.78 5.49
N GLY A 135 13.36 3.28 4.43
CA GLY A 135 13.99 2.43 3.41
C GLY A 135 14.40 1.03 3.90
N LYS A 136 13.86 0.59 5.03
CA LYS A 136 14.13 -0.73 5.60
C LYS A 136 13.28 -1.83 4.92
N TYR A 137 12.00 -1.53 4.64
CA TYR A 137 11.11 -2.47 3.97
C TYR A 137 11.35 -2.48 2.47
N SER A 138 11.78 -3.61 1.94
CA SER A 138 12.32 -3.72 0.59
C SER A 138 11.27 -3.92 -0.52
N VAL A 139 9.98 -4.10 -0.18
CA VAL A 139 8.87 -4.19 -1.16
C VAL A 139 8.12 -2.86 -1.21
N ALA A 140 8.88 -1.81 -1.46
CA ALA A 140 8.39 -0.45 -1.62
C ALA A 140 9.20 0.29 -2.69
N ARG A 141 8.60 1.35 -3.26
CA ARG A 141 9.24 2.18 -4.27
C ARG A 141 8.73 3.63 -4.20
N PRO A 142 9.53 4.62 -4.60
CA PRO A 142 9.05 5.99 -4.66
C PRO A 142 8.13 6.21 -5.88
N PHE A 143 7.18 7.12 -5.70
CA PHE A 143 6.54 7.82 -6.80
C PHE A 143 7.26 9.15 -7.00
N GLU A 144 7.87 9.31 -8.17
CA GLU A 144 8.65 10.49 -8.53
C GLU A 144 7.90 11.32 -9.57
N MET A 145 7.82 12.61 -9.33
CA MET A 145 7.52 13.61 -10.35
C MET A 145 8.85 14.21 -10.84
N VAL A 146 8.98 14.40 -12.13
CA VAL A 146 10.20 14.94 -12.76
C VAL A 146 9.88 16.06 -13.72
N TYR A 147 10.77 17.06 -13.79
CA TYR A 147 10.61 18.17 -14.72
C TYR A 147 11.97 18.77 -15.13
N MET A 148 11.98 19.52 -16.23
CA MET A 148 13.09 20.40 -16.63
C MET A 148 12.75 21.83 -16.22
N GLU A 149 13.66 22.53 -15.56
CA GLU A 149 13.43 23.88 -15.04
C GLU A 149 13.04 24.88 -16.13
N GLU A 150 13.61 24.75 -17.33
CA GLU A 150 13.31 25.60 -18.47
C GLU A 150 11.94 25.36 -19.11
N ASN A 151 11.28 24.25 -18.81
CA ASN A 151 10.00 23.85 -19.43
C ASN A 151 8.79 24.16 -18.56
N ILE A 152 8.98 24.57 -17.29
CA ILE A 152 7.87 24.84 -16.38
C ILE A 152 7.52 26.33 -16.33
N THR A 153 6.23 26.60 -16.17
CA THR A 153 5.66 27.94 -15.99
C THR A 153 5.19 28.12 -14.55
N ASP A 154 4.57 29.28 -14.24
CA ASP A 154 3.99 29.53 -12.94
C ASP A 154 2.87 28.50 -12.58
N VAL A 155 2.21 27.90 -13.57
CA VAL A 155 1.17 26.90 -13.38
C VAL A 155 1.78 25.60 -12.84
N GLU A 156 2.82 25.08 -13.51
CA GLU A 156 3.48 23.87 -13.05
C GLU A 156 4.19 24.09 -11.71
N ARG A 157 4.78 25.25 -11.49
CA ARG A 157 5.42 25.61 -10.23
C ARG A 157 4.41 25.62 -9.08
N ALA A 158 3.21 26.16 -9.30
CA ALA A 158 2.13 26.11 -8.33
C ALA A 158 1.65 24.69 -8.06
N PHE A 159 1.59 23.85 -9.12
CA PHE A 159 1.24 22.44 -8.96
C PHE A 159 2.31 21.67 -8.16
N ILE A 160 3.60 21.92 -8.43
CA ILE A 160 4.73 21.34 -7.66
C ILE A 160 4.65 21.73 -6.19
N ASP A 161 4.37 23.01 -5.87
CA ASP A 161 4.19 23.46 -4.49
C ASP A 161 2.92 22.83 -3.86
N PHE A 162 1.84 22.65 -4.63
CA PHE A 162 0.60 22.03 -4.16
C PHE A 162 0.82 20.55 -3.80
N VAL A 163 1.42 19.77 -4.67
CA VAL A 163 1.62 18.33 -4.42
C VAL A 163 2.57 18.05 -3.25
N SER A 164 3.46 19.00 -2.96
CA SER A 164 4.41 18.93 -1.83
C SER A 164 3.84 19.54 -0.54
N SER A 165 2.65 20.12 -0.58
CA SER A 165 1.97 20.68 0.60
C SER A 165 1.22 19.61 1.38
N ILE A 166 0.80 19.95 2.64
CA ILE A 166 -0.02 19.03 3.43
C ILE A 166 -1.33 18.67 2.72
N ASP A 167 -1.93 19.62 1.99
CA ASP A 167 -3.17 19.41 1.23
C ASP A 167 -2.96 18.36 0.12
N GLY A 168 -1.84 18.43 -0.62
CA GLY A 168 -1.48 17.45 -1.64
C GLY A 168 -1.10 16.09 -1.06
N LEU A 169 -0.35 16.07 0.05
CA LEU A 169 0.06 14.84 0.73
C LEU A 169 -1.14 14.08 1.32
N GLU A 170 -2.15 14.78 1.89
CA GLU A 170 -3.39 14.15 2.35
C GLU A 170 -4.17 13.48 1.21
N ILE A 171 -4.15 14.05 0.00
CA ILE A 171 -4.75 13.41 -1.18
C ILE A 171 -3.98 12.12 -1.53
N LEU A 172 -2.64 12.16 -1.54
CA LEU A 172 -1.81 11.00 -1.82
C LEU A 172 -2.05 9.88 -0.79
N GLU A 173 -2.09 10.22 0.51
CA GLU A 173 -2.41 9.27 1.57
C GLU A 173 -3.79 8.63 1.38
N SER A 174 -4.81 9.43 0.99
CA SER A 174 -6.16 8.92 0.67
C SER A 174 -6.19 7.93 -0.50
N LYS A 175 -5.17 7.94 -1.35
CA LYS A 175 -4.99 6.98 -2.47
C LYS A 175 -4.18 5.74 -2.08
N GLY A 176 -3.83 5.61 -0.81
CA GLY A 176 -3.16 4.41 -0.30
C GLY A 176 -1.65 4.44 -0.40
N THR A 177 -1.07 5.60 -0.59
CA THR A 177 0.38 5.78 -0.56
C THR A 177 0.86 6.22 0.83
N ILE A 178 2.15 6.06 1.09
CA ILE A 178 2.81 6.45 2.34
C ILE A 178 3.51 7.76 2.10
N VAL A 179 3.19 8.79 2.90
CA VAL A 179 3.71 10.15 2.78
C VAL A 179 4.50 10.57 4.03
N ASP A 180 5.51 11.42 3.85
CA ASP A 180 6.17 12.11 4.95
C ASP A 180 5.60 13.53 5.09
N THR A 181 4.81 13.76 6.12
CA THR A 181 4.18 15.07 6.40
C THR A 181 4.98 15.91 7.39
N THR A 182 6.15 15.46 7.87
CA THR A 182 6.88 16.04 9.01
C THR A 182 7.21 17.53 8.85
N ASN A 183 7.49 17.98 7.62
CA ASN A 183 7.85 19.36 7.31
C ASN A 183 6.89 20.01 6.30
N ALA A 184 5.75 19.40 6.02
CA ALA A 184 4.81 19.91 5.05
C ALA A 184 4.03 21.12 5.61
N GLU A 185 3.90 22.16 4.81
CA GLU A 185 3.08 23.34 5.10
C GLU A 185 1.80 23.31 4.28
N ALA A 186 0.77 24.02 4.75
CA ALA A 186 -0.46 24.16 3.97
C ALA A 186 -0.21 24.89 2.65
N PHE A 187 -0.94 24.52 1.59
CA PHE A 187 -0.81 25.18 0.30
C PHE A 187 -1.21 26.65 0.36
N ASN A 188 -0.31 27.51 -0.01
CA ASN A 188 -0.56 28.96 -0.01
C ASN A 188 -1.02 29.45 -1.40
N MET A 189 -2.31 29.28 -1.71
CA MET A 189 -2.91 29.71 -2.97
C MET A 189 -2.71 31.20 -3.24
N SER A 190 -2.60 32.07 -2.21
CA SER A 190 -2.42 33.51 -2.39
C SER A 190 -1.07 33.92 -2.98
N LYS A 191 -0.08 32.99 -2.98
CA LYS A 191 1.22 33.16 -3.64
C LYS A 191 1.08 33.26 -5.17
N TYR A 192 0.01 32.69 -5.72
CA TYR A 192 -0.13 32.44 -7.15
C TYR A 192 -1.25 33.26 -7.74
N GLY A 193 -1.63 34.19 -7.91
CA GLY A 193 -2.67 34.96 -8.59
C GLY A 193 -3.67 34.12 -9.42
N ASP A 194 -4.13 34.69 -10.49
CA ASP A 194 -5.11 34.06 -11.39
C ASP A 194 -4.37 33.23 -12.45
N LEU A 195 -4.08 31.97 -12.13
CA LEU A 195 -3.38 31.02 -13.01
C LEU A 195 -4.28 30.54 -14.14
N SER A 196 -3.71 30.38 -15.34
CA SER A 196 -4.39 29.77 -16.48
C SER A 196 -3.37 29.05 -17.38
N GLY A 197 -3.71 27.87 -17.87
CA GLY A 197 -2.83 27.08 -18.72
C GLY A 197 -3.25 25.62 -18.76
N ASN A 198 -2.42 24.79 -19.41
CA ASN A 198 -2.62 23.36 -19.46
C ASN A 198 -1.34 22.65 -18.99
N ILE A 199 -1.44 21.82 -17.94
CA ILE A 199 -0.34 20.99 -17.47
C ILE A 199 -0.34 19.71 -18.31
N VAL A 200 0.73 19.48 -19.06
CA VAL A 200 0.90 18.28 -19.88
C VAL A 200 1.70 17.26 -19.08
N MET A 201 1.01 16.23 -18.59
CA MET A 201 1.57 15.21 -17.70
C MET A 201 1.55 13.84 -18.35
N GLY A 202 2.43 12.96 -17.89
CA GLY A 202 2.36 11.55 -18.26
C GLY A 202 3.51 10.73 -17.69
N GLY A 203 3.38 9.42 -17.83
CA GLY A 203 4.38 8.48 -17.37
C GLY A 203 3.82 7.22 -16.76
N SER A 204 4.21 6.91 -15.52
CA SER A 204 3.86 5.67 -14.85
C SER A 204 2.36 5.43 -14.75
N THR A 205 1.92 4.25 -15.16
CA THR A 205 0.53 3.79 -14.99
C THR A 205 0.16 3.62 -13.51
N SER A 206 1.15 3.34 -12.65
CA SER A 206 0.92 3.17 -11.21
C SER A 206 0.67 4.48 -10.47
N THR A 207 1.16 5.61 -11.00
CA THR A 207 0.94 6.93 -10.39
C THR A 207 -0.33 7.61 -10.90
N GLU A 208 -0.97 7.07 -11.95
CA GLU A 208 -2.06 7.73 -12.68
C GLU A 208 -3.21 8.19 -11.78
N ASP A 209 -3.76 7.27 -10.96
CA ASP A 209 -4.91 7.58 -10.10
C ASP A 209 -4.59 8.62 -9.02
N ALA A 210 -3.39 8.54 -8.44
CA ALA A 210 -2.93 9.49 -7.44
C ALA A 210 -2.69 10.88 -8.05
N VAL A 211 -2.01 10.94 -9.19
CA VAL A 211 -1.72 12.21 -9.88
C VAL A 211 -2.97 12.87 -10.44
N LYS A 212 -3.91 12.09 -10.99
CA LYS A 212 -5.20 12.63 -11.43
C LYS A 212 -6.01 13.22 -10.28
N ALA A 213 -6.03 12.58 -9.11
CA ALA A 213 -6.70 13.14 -7.94
C ALA A 213 -6.08 14.47 -7.48
N LEU A 214 -4.75 14.57 -7.48
CA LEU A 214 -4.04 15.84 -7.23
C LEU A 214 -4.41 16.90 -8.25
N ALA A 215 -4.43 16.56 -9.55
CA ALA A 215 -4.73 17.49 -10.61
C ALA A 215 -6.20 17.96 -10.61
N GLU A 216 -7.14 17.07 -10.25
CA GLU A 216 -8.57 17.40 -10.09
C GLU A 216 -8.76 18.43 -8.98
N GLU A 217 -8.15 18.23 -7.81
CA GLU A 217 -8.23 19.21 -6.72
C GLU A 217 -7.54 20.53 -7.06
N PHE A 218 -6.34 20.47 -7.67
CA PHE A 218 -5.64 21.67 -8.11
C PHE A 218 -6.44 22.49 -9.12
N THR A 219 -7.10 21.85 -10.10
CA THR A 219 -7.95 22.55 -11.09
C THR A 219 -9.25 23.07 -10.49
N ALA A 220 -9.75 22.49 -9.38
CA ALA A 220 -10.85 23.05 -8.62
C ALA A 220 -10.44 24.37 -7.90
N LEU A 221 -9.19 24.45 -7.41
CA LEU A 221 -8.61 25.69 -6.85
C LEU A 221 -8.34 26.75 -7.94
N PHE A 222 -7.94 26.35 -9.13
CA PHE A 222 -7.60 27.21 -10.28
C PHE A 222 -8.44 26.85 -11.52
N PRO A 223 -9.70 27.31 -11.63
CA PRO A 223 -10.65 26.83 -12.66
C PRO A 223 -10.28 27.17 -14.12
N LYS A 224 -9.24 27.99 -14.37
CA LYS A 224 -8.71 28.29 -15.70
C LYS A 224 -7.52 27.41 -16.07
N VAL A 225 -7.09 26.54 -15.16
CA VAL A 225 -6.07 25.53 -15.40
C VAL A 225 -6.74 24.24 -15.85
N THR A 226 -6.16 23.59 -16.84
CA THR A 226 -6.54 22.25 -17.30
C THR A 226 -5.34 21.32 -17.24
N TYR A 227 -5.56 20.03 -17.35
CA TYR A 227 -4.49 19.05 -17.40
C TYR A 227 -4.78 17.91 -18.38
N THR A 228 -3.73 17.25 -18.81
CA THR A 228 -3.77 15.95 -19.50
C THR A 228 -2.81 15.00 -18.81
N TYR A 229 -3.12 13.70 -18.78
CA TYR A 229 -2.24 12.66 -18.28
C TYR A 229 -2.23 11.47 -19.23
N ASP A 230 -1.05 11.12 -19.74
CA ASP A 230 -0.84 9.98 -20.64
C ASP A 230 -0.12 8.85 -19.89
N ALA A 231 -0.81 7.74 -19.63
CA ALA A 231 -0.25 6.57 -18.93
C ALA A 231 0.63 5.73 -19.86
N THR A 232 1.90 6.12 -20.03
CA THR A 232 2.84 5.55 -21.01
C THR A 232 4.01 4.76 -20.39
N GLY A 233 4.01 4.64 -19.05
CA GLY A 233 5.06 3.99 -18.28
C GLY A 233 6.19 4.95 -17.84
N SER A 234 6.88 4.58 -16.74
CA SER A 234 7.89 5.42 -16.08
C SER A 234 9.02 5.88 -17.02
N GLY A 235 9.54 4.98 -17.86
CA GLY A 235 10.62 5.32 -18.79
C GLY A 235 10.21 6.37 -19.84
N ALA A 236 8.97 6.26 -20.37
CA ALA A 236 8.44 7.23 -21.31
C ALA A 236 8.13 8.57 -20.61
N GLY A 237 7.62 8.54 -19.37
CA GLY A 237 7.39 9.74 -18.57
C GLY A 237 8.63 10.58 -18.39
N VAL A 238 9.73 9.96 -17.92
CA VAL A 238 11.01 10.66 -17.73
C VAL A 238 11.57 11.17 -19.06
N LYS A 239 11.59 10.32 -20.11
CA LYS A 239 12.09 10.71 -21.43
C LYS A 239 11.31 11.89 -22.04
N ASN A 240 9.98 11.88 -21.91
CA ASN A 240 9.13 12.93 -22.44
C ASN A 240 9.25 14.24 -21.65
N ALA A 241 9.53 14.17 -20.34
CA ALA A 241 9.85 15.37 -19.55
C ALA A 241 11.20 15.97 -19.97
N ILE A 242 12.25 15.14 -20.16
CA ILE A 242 13.55 15.60 -20.69
C ILE A 242 13.40 16.27 -22.05
N SER A 243 12.59 15.72 -22.96
CA SER A 243 12.37 16.29 -24.29
C SER A 243 11.42 17.49 -24.32
N GLY A 244 10.77 17.84 -23.21
CA GLY A 244 9.76 18.91 -23.15
C GLY A 244 8.41 18.54 -23.76
N THR A 245 8.18 17.26 -24.09
CA THR A 245 6.87 16.76 -24.55
C THR A 245 5.85 16.78 -23.41
N TYR A 246 6.27 16.40 -22.20
CA TYR A 246 5.53 16.62 -20.96
C TYR A 246 6.19 17.75 -20.18
N THR A 247 5.39 18.61 -19.56
CA THR A 247 5.90 19.59 -18.60
C THR A 247 6.25 18.92 -17.26
N LEU A 248 5.48 17.87 -16.88
CA LEU A 248 5.72 17.04 -15.70
C LEU A 248 5.67 15.56 -16.10
N GLY A 249 6.76 14.84 -15.86
CA GLY A 249 6.84 13.39 -16.04
C GLY A 249 6.68 12.65 -14.72
N PHE A 250 6.20 11.40 -14.74
CA PHE A 250 5.99 10.61 -13.54
C PHE A 250 6.62 9.22 -13.66
N ALA A 251 7.28 8.80 -12.60
CA ALA A 251 7.88 7.47 -12.49
C ALA A 251 7.49 6.82 -11.16
N SER A 252 7.39 5.50 -11.16
CA SER A 252 7.19 4.67 -9.96
C SER A 252 8.46 3.88 -9.63
N ARG A 253 9.57 4.54 -9.69
CA ARG A 253 10.91 4.07 -9.37
C ARG A 253 11.83 5.25 -9.14
N GLU A 254 12.98 5.01 -8.54
CA GLU A 254 14.06 6.00 -8.49
C GLU A 254 14.47 6.47 -9.90
N ILE A 255 14.86 7.73 -10.00
CA ILE A 255 15.35 8.32 -11.24
C ILE A 255 16.81 7.89 -11.42
N LYS A 256 17.14 7.34 -12.58
CA LYS A 256 18.46 6.82 -12.88
C LYS A 256 19.50 7.92 -12.93
N GLU A 257 20.73 7.64 -12.54
CA GLU A 257 21.84 8.60 -12.64
C GLU A 257 22.04 9.14 -14.07
N SER A 258 21.81 8.29 -15.08
CA SER A 258 21.88 8.71 -16.50
C SER A 258 20.76 9.68 -16.87
N GLU A 259 19.59 9.60 -16.24
CA GLU A 259 18.46 10.52 -16.44
C GLU A 259 18.72 11.84 -15.68
N LEU A 260 19.25 11.77 -14.46
CA LEU A 260 19.66 12.95 -13.69
C LEU A 260 20.76 13.76 -14.40
N ALA A 261 21.66 13.07 -15.10
CA ALA A 261 22.73 13.72 -15.88
C ALA A 261 22.20 14.58 -17.05
N GLU A 262 20.97 14.36 -17.53
CA GLU A 262 20.29 15.20 -18.52
C GLU A 262 19.72 16.51 -17.92
N GLY A 263 19.87 16.73 -16.59
CA GLY A 263 19.44 17.95 -15.91
C GLY A 263 17.99 17.92 -15.40
N ILE A 264 17.34 16.74 -15.41
CA ILE A 264 15.97 16.59 -14.91
C ILE A 264 15.95 16.69 -13.37
N ILE A 265 14.94 17.35 -12.84
CA ILE A 265 14.77 17.58 -11.40
C ILE A 265 13.70 16.64 -10.87
N PRO A 266 14.03 15.71 -9.97
CA PRO A 266 13.06 14.84 -9.31
C PRO A 266 12.43 15.50 -8.10
N VAL A 267 11.17 15.15 -7.85
CA VAL A 267 10.41 15.45 -6.63
C VAL A 267 9.73 14.16 -6.18
N THR A 268 10.16 13.62 -5.06
CA THR A 268 9.51 12.44 -4.47
C THR A 268 8.15 12.85 -3.91
N LEU A 269 7.08 12.26 -4.42
CA LEU A 269 5.71 12.53 -4.00
C LEU A 269 5.33 11.72 -2.76
N CYS A 270 5.59 10.42 -2.82
CA CYS A 270 5.21 9.46 -1.79
C CYS A 270 5.94 8.13 -2.02
N MET A 271 5.73 7.19 -1.10
CA MET A 271 6.15 5.80 -1.26
C MET A 271 4.94 4.91 -1.53
N ASP A 272 5.09 3.96 -2.46
CA ASP A 272 4.13 2.88 -2.70
C ASP A 272 4.67 1.62 -2.02
N GLY A 273 3.99 1.16 -0.96
CA GLY A 273 4.34 -0.03 -0.19
C GLY A 273 3.39 -1.18 -0.52
N ILE A 274 3.95 -2.36 -0.79
CA ILE A 274 3.20 -3.57 -1.11
C ILE A 274 3.44 -4.61 -0.03
N ALA A 275 2.38 -5.03 0.65
CA ALA A 275 2.44 -6.03 1.70
C ALA A 275 2.08 -7.42 1.17
N LEU A 276 2.93 -8.42 1.45
CA LEU A 276 2.61 -9.84 1.29
C LEU A 276 1.65 -10.23 2.41
N VAL A 277 0.56 -10.94 2.06
CA VAL A 277 -0.50 -11.26 3.01
C VAL A 277 -0.90 -12.73 2.95
N VAL A 278 -1.21 -13.27 4.12
CA VAL A 278 -1.72 -14.63 4.32
C VAL A 278 -2.93 -14.64 5.24
N ASN A 279 -3.63 -15.77 5.27
CA ASN A 279 -4.71 -15.99 6.24
C ASN A 279 -4.16 -15.98 7.68
N PRO A 280 -4.89 -15.48 8.69
CA PRO A 280 -4.45 -15.48 10.08
C PRO A 280 -4.17 -16.86 10.67
N SER A 281 -4.72 -17.94 10.09
CA SER A 281 -4.41 -19.31 10.48
C SER A 281 -3.06 -19.83 9.94
N ASN A 282 -2.48 -19.12 8.96
CA ASN A 282 -1.17 -19.48 8.42
C ASN A 282 -0.06 -19.16 9.43
N ASN A 283 0.86 -20.09 9.59
CA ASN A 283 1.96 -19.97 10.56
C ASN A 283 3.28 -19.45 9.94
N VAL A 284 3.32 -19.19 8.64
CA VAL A 284 4.44 -18.50 8.01
C VAL A 284 4.34 -17.03 8.39
N THR A 285 5.44 -16.47 8.89
CA THR A 285 5.51 -15.06 9.34
C THR A 285 6.54 -14.25 8.60
N ASP A 286 7.48 -14.90 7.91
CA ASP A 286 8.56 -14.25 7.17
C ASP A 286 8.78 -14.93 5.82
N ILE A 287 9.19 -14.16 4.82
CA ILE A 287 9.50 -14.64 3.49
C ILE A 287 10.62 -13.78 2.86
N SER A 288 11.56 -14.42 2.16
CA SER A 288 12.57 -13.67 1.41
C SER A 288 12.08 -13.25 0.02
N LYS A 289 12.70 -12.24 -0.60
CA LYS A 289 12.39 -11.84 -1.98
C LYS A 289 12.58 -12.99 -2.99
N ASP A 290 13.59 -13.80 -2.81
CA ASP A 290 13.83 -14.96 -3.67
C ASP A 290 12.71 -16.00 -3.52
N GLN A 291 12.25 -16.27 -2.30
CA GLN A 291 11.10 -17.15 -2.05
C GLN A 291 9.81 -16.59 -2.65
N ILE A 292 9.56 -15.26 -2.53
CA ILE A 292 8.41 -14.61 -3.18
C ILE A 292 8.47 -14.85 -4.69
N LYS A 293 9.63 -14.60 -5.31
CA LYS A 293 9.81 -14.84 -6.74
C LYS A 293 9.52 -16.30 -7.10
N ASP A 294 10.07 -17.25 -6.36
CA ASP A 294 9.90 -18.68 -6.62
C ASP A 294 8.44 -19.14 -6.45
N VAL A 295 7.72 -18.61 -5.46
CA VAL A 295 6.28 -18.86 -5.27
C VAL A 295 5.48 -18.32 -6.46
N TYR A 296 5.68 -17.05 -6.82
CA TYR A 296 4.89 -16.41 -7.88
C TYR A 296 5.25 -16.90 -9.30
N THR A 297 6.44 -17.45 -9.49
CA THR A 297 6.83 -18.10 -10.76
C THR A 297 6.54 -19.61 -10.79
N GLY A 298 6.08 -20.19 -9.67
CA GLY A 298 5.71 -21.60 -9.57
C GLY A 298 6.87 -22.58 -9.37
N ASN A 299 8.03 -22.07 -8.93
CA ASN A 299 9.18 -22.91 -8.54
C ASN A 299 9.02 -23.48 -7.13
N ILE A 300 8.33 -22.77 -6.23
CA ILE A 300 7.86 -23.23 -4.93
C ILE A 300 6.35 -23.36 -4.99
N THR A 301 5.80 -24.52 -4.67
CA THR A 301 4.37 -24.82 -4.79
C THR A 301 3.74 -25.31 -3.50
N GLU A 302 4.54 -25.64 -2.49
CA GLU A 302 4.08 -26.21 -1.22
C GLU A 302 4.53 -25.34 -0.03
N TRP A 303 3.67 -25.14 0.96
CA TRP A 303 3.99 -24.39 2.17
C TRP A 303 5.16 -24.95 2.95
N SER A 304 5.35 -26.28 2.93
CA SER A 304 6.46 -26.97 3.58
C SER A 304 7.84 -26.60 3.03
N GLU A 305 7.91 -26.00 1.84
CA GLU A 305 9.16 -25.53 1.23
C GLU A 305 9.60 -24.17 1.77
N LEU A 306 8.66 -23.35 2.32
CA LEU A 306 8.94 -22.05 2.91
C LEU A 306 9.36 -22.12 4.39
N THR A 307 9.05 -23.19 5.10
CA THR A 307 9.29 -23.35 6.55
C THR A 307 10.62 -24.04 6.89
N LYS A 308 11.58 -24.07 5.99
CA LYS A 308 12.89 -24.75 6.19
C LYS A 308 13.95 -23.82 6.73
#